data_f1bbb2f715af02308d3b7301c2c61823
#
_entry.id   f1bbb2f715af02308d3b7301c2c61823
#
_cell.length_a   1.000
_cell.length_b   1.000
_cell.length_c   1.000
_cell.angle_alpha   90.00
_cell.angle_beta   90.00
_cell.angle_gamma   90.00
#
_symmetry.space_group_name_H-M   'P 1'
#
loop_
_entity.id
_entity.type
_entity.pdbx_description
1 polymer ?
#
loop_
_entity_poly.entity_id
_entity_poly.type
_entity_poly.pdbx_seq_one_letter_code
_entity_poly.pdbx_strand_id
1 'polypeptide(L)'
;MNNLTGILDNKGTPLDKQKFTWKEMAGKPISKLDDDAFTRVRIILMNGIETDALRIKHGIARITGQLRGPLAEIRRVEQHQATMINWLISADHSPLETTVAYEQVAIEVTAAVAQTEPDPYQAQTYRFGLLEDFDHLYRYSAMLDRLEGKDANNILQGYTDIVPGRKTSEHHRHPDNDLRESYAKEEAALITKIHAAMITAAEFQTHDYYMNIGPLFADPLARQLYAEIASVEEQHVTQYGSLADPQESFMEKWLVHEAMEVYAYASCAEQETNPRIKAMWERFLDYELGHLQIACEHFKNIERRDPAEILGGPLPKMIEFKSQREFVRQVLAAEVNMRSSGTQYVDKSEEPQNSLDYRAHLNSEGIASNIVSAGYQWAPGGELMGMRKIS
;
A
#
# COMPACT_ATOMS: atom_id res chain seq x y z
N MET A 1 -4.50 12.16 -23.06
CA MET A 1 -3.05 12.35 -22.80
C MET A 1 -2.52 10.98 -22.40
N ASN A 2 -1.97 10.25 -23.34
CA ASN A 2 -1.67 8.83 -23.08
C ASN A 2 -0.18 8.53 -22.94
N ASN A 3 0.57 9.46 -22.33
CA ASN A 3 2.00 9.30 -22.30
C ASN A 3 2.60 10.10 -21.12
N LEU A 4 3.21 9.44 -20.13
CA LEU A 4 3.87 10.06 -18.97
C LEU A 4 4.92 11.09 -19.43
N THR A 5 5.67 10.87 -20.54
CA THR A 5 6.59 11.86 -21.10
C THR A 5 5.89 13.20 -21.33
N GLY A 6 4.67 13.20 -21.86
CA GLY A 6 3.86 14.42 -21.97
C GLY A 6 3.36 14.95 -20.63
N ILE A 7 3.21 14.08 -19.63
CA ILE A 7 2.85 14.47 -18.26
C ILE A 7 4.08 15.08 -17.57
N LEU A 8 5.23 14.43 -17.65
CA LEU A 8 6.48 14.91 -17.01
C LEU A 8 7.01 16.22 -17.63
N ASP A 9 6.64 16.52 -18.86
CA ASP A 9 6.94 17.81 -19.50
C ASP A 9 6.06 18.96 -18.98
N ASN A 10 4.97 18.65 -18.26
CA ASN A 10 4.12 19.64 -17.63
C ASN A 10 4.80 20.20 -16.38
N LYS A 11 4.81 21.50 -16.21
CA LYS A 11 5.46 22.17 -15.08
C LYS A 11 4.63 22.15 -13.79
N GLY A 12 3.38 21.74 -13.89
CA GLY A 12 2.48 21.74 -12.74
C GLY A 12 2.23 23.13 -12.13
N THR A 13 1.59 23.12 -10.97
CA THR A 13 1.34 24.34 -10.18
C THR A 13 2.59 24.70 -9.36
N PRO A 14 3.15 25.91 -9.49
CA PRO A 14 4.26 26.36 -8.66
C PRO A 14 3.92 26.28 -7.16
N LEU A 15 4.89 25.90 -6.33
CA LEU A 15 4.72 25.64 -4.90
C LEU A 15 4.09 26.81 -4.12
N ASP A 16 4.46 28.06 -4.47
CA ASP A 16 3.91 29.27 -3.85
C ASP A 16 2.43 29.51 -4.14
N LYS A 17 1.87 28.81 -5.13
CA LYS A 17 0.45 28.84 -5.51
C LYS A 17 -0.36 27.67 -4.95
N GLN A 18 0.29 26.67 -4.39
CA GLN A 18 -0.36 25.52 -3.79
C GLN A 18 -0.91 25.88 -2.41
N LYS A 19 -2.21 26.11 -2.33
CA LYS A 19 -2.88 26.66 -1.14
C LYS A 19 -4.01 25.76 -0.67
N PHE A 20 -4.18 25.72 0.65
CA PHE A 20 -5.26 24.99 1.33
C PHE A 20 -5.93 25.86 2.39
N THR A 21 -7.16 25.55 2.71
CA THR A 21 -7.88 26.09 3.86
C THR A 21 -8.31 24.96 4.80
N TRP A 22 -8.44 25.25 6.08
CA TRP A 22 -8.91 24.24 7.06
C TRP A 22 -10.28 23.66 6.69
N LYS A 23 -11.17 24.48 6.19
CA LYS A 23 -12.50 24.04 5.75
C LYS A 23 -12.46 23.10 4.56
N GLU A 24 -11.54 23.30 3.64
CA GLU A 24 -11.35 22.48 2.48
C GLU A 24 -10.74 21.12 2.85
N MET A 25 -9.69 21.11 3.69
CA MET A 25 -9.06 19.89 4.16
C MET A 25 -10.01 19.00 4.96
N ALA A 26 -10.91 19.59 5.75
CA ALA A 26 -11.97 18.89 6.48
C ALA A 26 -13.26 18.78 5.66
N GLY A 27 -13.15 18.50 4.36
CA GLY A 27 -14.29 18.39 3.46
C GLY A 27 -15.21 17.19 3.75
N LYS A 28 -16.30 17.09 2.96
CA LYS A 28 -17.25 15.99 3.12
C LYS A 28 -16.57 14.65 2.85
N PRO A 29 -16.62 13.67 3.80
CA PRO A 29 -16.09 12.34 3.59
C PRO A 29 -16.87 11.56 2.51
N ILE A 30 -16.33 10.43 2.09
CA ILE A 30 -17.07 9.42 1.30
C ILE A 30 -18.02 8.64 2.22
N SER A 31 -18.92 7.87 1.62
CA SER A 31 -19.83 6.97 2.35
C SER A 31 -19.65 5.54 1.88
N LYS A 32 -19.64 4.58 2.79
CA LYS A 32 -19.59 3.16 2.43
C LYS A 32 -20.82 2.67 1.66
N LEU A 33 -21.92 3.41 1.72
CA LEU A 33 -23.17 3.06 1.05
C LEU A 33 -23.28 3.64 -0.35
N ASP A 34 -22.74 4.84 -0.58
CA ASP A 34 -22.97 5.62 -1.78
C ASP A 34 -21.76 5.63 -2.73
N ASP A 35 -20.54 5.43 -2.20
CA ASP A 35 -19.32 5.50 -2.98
C ASP A 35 -18.78 4.09 -3.31
N ASP A 36 -18.18 3.96 -4.49
CA ASP A 36 -17.56 2.74 -4.98
C ASP A 36 -16.35 2.34 -4.11
N ALA A 37 -16.17 1.04 -3.87
CA ALA A 37 -15.03 0.54 -3.10
C ALA A 37 -13.67 0.95 -3.70
N PHE A 38 -13.54 1.05 -5.02
CA PHE A 38 -12.31 1.50 -5.65
C PHE A 38 -12.05 3.00 -5.47
N THR A 39 -13.05 3.84 -5.21
CA THR A 39 -12.81 5.20 -4.71
C THR A 39 -12.08 5.16 -3.37
N ARG A 40 -12.52 4.28 -2.45
CA ARG A 40 -11.86 4.07 -1.16
C ARG A 40 -10.46 3.47 -1.32
N VAL A 41 -10.28 2.50 -2.21
CA VAL A 41 -8.97 1.91 -2.54
C VAL A 41 -7.98 3.01 -2.95
N ARG A 42 -8.38 3.89 -3.86
CA ARG A 42 -7.53 5.03 -4.28
C ARG A 42 -7.22 5.98 -3.13
N ILE A 43 -8.20 6.30 -2.28
CA ILE A 43 -8.01 7.19 -1.12
C ILE A 43 -6.99 6.59 -0.15
N ILE A 44 -7.10 5.32 0.21
CA ILE A 44 -6.20 4.68 1.16
C ILE A 44 -4.79 4.55 0.56
N LEU A 45 -4.67 4.13 -0.70
CA LEU A 45 -3.37 4.07 -1.37
C LEU A 45 -2.67 5.42 -1.37
N MET A 46 -3.36 6.48 -1.79
CA MET A 46 -2.76 7.81 -1.89
C MET A 46 -2.40 8.38 -0.51
N ASN A 47 -3.17 8.08 0.53
CA ASN A 47 -2.80 8.45 1.89
C ASN A 47 -1.47 7.80 2.33
N GLY A 48 -1.25 6.54 1.95
CA GLY A 48 0.02 5.83 2.22
C GLY A 48 1.19 6.50 1.51
N ILE A 49 1.04 6.80 0.24
CA ILE A 49 2.07 7.45 -0.59
C ILE A 49 2.44 8.83 0.00
N GLU A 50 1.47 9.67 0.30
CA GLU A 50 1.69 11.00 0.89
C GLU A 50 2.36 10.92 2.28
N THR A 51 1.98 9.94 3.07
CA THR A 51 2.59 9.75 4.40
C THR A 51 4.05 9.31 4.27
N ASP A 52 4.37 8.45 3.32
CA ASP A 52 5.74 8.02 3.04
C ASP A 52 6.58 9.15 2.43
N ALA A 53 6.00 10.00 1.60
CA ALA A 53 6.62 11.23 1.10
C ALA A 53 7.19 12.09 2.23
N LEU A 54 6.41 12.27 3.29
CA LEU A 54 6.87 13.00 4.48
C LEU A 54 8.06 12.31 5.15
N ARG A 55 8.05 10.97 5.27
CA ARG A 55 9.14 10.20 5.89
C ARG A 55 10.44 10.32 5.10
N ILE A 56 10.39 10.09 3.81
CA ILE A 56 11.57 10.16 2.92
C ILE A 56 12.15 11.56 2.96
N LYS A 57 11.33 12.60 2.75
CA LYS A 57 11.78 13.99 2.74
C LYS A 57 12.30 14.46 4.12
N HIS A 58 11.75 13.94 5.23
CA HIS A 58 12.35 14.15 6.55
C HIS A 58 13.70 13.46 6.70
N GLY A 59 13.85 12.24 6.19
CA GLY A 59 15.13 11.51 6.16
C GLY A 59 16.20 12.30 5.41
N ILE A 60 15.90 12.74 4.21
CA ILE A 60 16.82 13.53 3.36
C ILE A 60 17.20 14.85 4.07
N ALA A 61 16.24 15.58 4.63
CA ALA A 61 16.51 16.85 5.32
C ALA A 61 17.43 16.70 6.56
N ARG A 62 17.51 15.51 7.15
CA ARG A 62 18.42 15.23 8.27
C ARG A 62 19.88 15.04 7.83
N ILE A 63 20.11 14.61 6.60
CA ILE A 63 21.45 14.33 6.09
C ILE A 63 21.99 15.41 5.13
N THR A 64 21.14 16.33 4.65
CA THR A 64 21.55 17.41 3.74
C THR A 64 21.07 18.78 4.22
N GLY A 65 22.01 19.66 4.61
CA GLY A 65 21.67 20.98 5.10
C GLY A 65 21.05 21.92 4.05
N GLN A 66 21.51 21.84 2.80
CA GLN A 66 21.07 22.70 1.71
C GLN A 66 19.63 22.45 1.24
N LEU A 67 19.06 21.26 1.48
CA LEU A 67 17.69 20.91 1.10
C LEU A 67 16.66 21.14 2.19
N ARG A 68 17.05 21.55 3.40
CA ARG A 68 16.13 21.72 4.54
C ARG A 68 14.98 22.67 4.25
N GLY A 69 15.28 23.82 3.62
CA GLY A 69 14.26 24.83 3.27
C GLY A 69 13.27 24.28 2.22
N PRO A 70 13.74 23.96 0.99
CA PRO A 70 12.87 23.41 -0.05
C PRO A 70 12.04 22.23 0.40
N LEU A 71 12.66 21.25 1.07
CA LEU A 71 11.93 20.07 1.56
C LEU A 71 10.92 20.41 2.67
N ALA A 72 11.15 21.43 3.48
CA ALA A 72 10.18 21.85 4.49
C ALA A 72 8.92 22.49 3.87
N GLU A 73 9.09 23.23 2.77
CA GLU A 73 7.99 23.85 2.03
C GLU A 73 7.14 22.79 1.33
N ILE A 74 7.78 21.85 0.60
CA ILE A 74 7.09 20.73 -0.06
C ILE A 74 6.33 19.89 0.97
N ARG A 75 7.00 19.38 2.00
CA ARG A 75 6.35 18.58 3.06
C ARG A 75 5.15 19.25 3.70
N ARG A 76 5.12 20.58 3.78
CA ARG A 76 3.96 21.26 4.33
C ARG A 76 2.74 21.16 3.41
N VAL A 77 2.95 21.19 2.11
CA VAL A 77 1.90 20.98 1.10
C VAL A 77 1.42 19.53 1.14
N GLU A 78 2.32 18.56 1.05
CA GLU A 78 2.01 17.13 1.12
C GLU A 78 1.28 16.75 2.41
N GLN A 79 1.65 17.32 3.53
CA GLN A 79 0.92 17.09 4.77
C GLN A 79 -0.54 17.59 4.70
N HIS A 80 -0.80 18.68 3.97
CA HIS A 80 -2.16 19.15 3.72
C HIS A 80 -2.90 18.24 2.75
N GLN A 81 -2.23 17.70 1.71
CA GLN A 81 -2.78 16.70 0.80
C GLN A 81 -3.12 15.42 1.58
N ALA A 82 -2.18 14.89 2.36
CA ALA A 82 -2.39 13.72 3.21
C ALA A 82 -3.59 13.92 4.16
N THR A 83 -3.71 15.09 4.79
CA THR A 83 -4.86 15.39 5.65
C THR A 83 -6.17 15.37 4.85
N MET A 84 -6.21 16.03 3.70
CA MET A 84 -7.40 16.12 2.88
C MET A 84 -7.84 14.74 2.35
N ILE A 85 -6.88 13.90 1.99
CA ILE A 85 -7.12 12.54 1.51
C ILE A 85 -7.58 11.63 2.65
N ASN A 86 -6.82 11.56 3.73
CA ASN A 86 -7.12 10.67 4.86
C ASN A 86 -8.50 10.97 5.49
N TRP A 87 -8.86 12.25 5.57
CA TRP A 87 -10.13 12.68 6.17
C TRP A 87 -11.35 12.48 5.25
N LEU A 88 -11.14 11.94 4.05
CA LEU A 88 -12.23 11.42 3.20
C LEU A 88 -12.77 10.10 3.72
N ILE A 89 -11.99 9.32 4.49
CA ILE A 89 -12.50 8.11 5.15
C ILE A 89 -13.54 8.52 6.18
N SER A 90 -14.70 7.91 6.09
CA SER A 90 -15.89 8.34 6.81
C SER A 90 -15.97 7.75 8.21
N ALA A 91 -16.58 8.50 9.11
CA ALA A 91 -17.00 8.03 10.43
C ALA A 91 -18.16 6.99 10.39
N ASP A 92 -18.71 6.69 9.22
CA ASP A 92 -19.66 5.60 9.03
C ASP A 92 -19.00 4.22 8.95
N HIS A 93 -17.65 4.18 8.87
CA HIS A 93 -16.86 2.97 9.01
C HIS A 93 -16.47 2.74 10.48
N SER A 94 -16.65 1.51 10.97
CA SER A 94 -15.98 1.13 12.21
C SER A 94 -14.47 0.95 11.99
N PRO A 95 -13.65 0.91 13.06
CA PRO A 95 -12.22 0.60 12.92
C PRO A 95 -11.95 -0.71 12.16
N LEU A 96 -12.73 -1.77 12.42
CA LEU A 96 -12.62 -3.04 11.70
C LEU A 96 -13.07 -2.94 10.24
N GLU A 97 -14.12 -2.20 9.92
CA GLU A 97 -14.52 -1.94 8.55
C GLU A 97 -13.42 -1.18 7.78
N THR A 98 -12.76 -0.23 8.44
CA THR A 98 -11.60 0.47 7.85
C THR A 98 -10.42 -0.49 7.65
N THR A 99 -10.14 -1.39 8.59
CA THR A 99 -9.12 -2.43 8.46
C THR A 99 -9.39 -3.33 7.25
N VAL A 100 -10.63 -3.79 7.07
CA VAL A 100 -11.04 -4.56 5.87
C VAL A 100 -10.80 -3.78 4.58
N ALA A 101 -10.99 -2.46 4.61
CA ALA A 101 -10.70 -1.61 3.45
C ALA A 101 -9.20 -1.50 3.17
N TYR A 102 -8.34 -1.48 4.20
CA TYR A 102 -6.88 -1.52 4.05
C TYR A 102 -6.43 -2.82 3.40
N GLU A 103 -6.93 -3.96 3.86
CA GLU A 103 -6.63 -5.26 3.23
C GLU A 103 -7.12 -5.33 1.78
N GLN A 104 -8.25 -4.71 1.45
CA GLN A 104 -8.67 -4.62 0.05
C GLN A 104 -7.67 -3.85 -0.80
N VAL A 105 -7.08 -2.78 -0.26
CA VAL A 105 -6.03 -2.02 -0.96
C VAL A 105 -4.80 -2.88 -1.17
N ALA A 106 -4.30 -3.52 -0.12
CA ALA A 106 -3.15 -4.41 -0.18
C ALA A 106 -3.33 -5.48 -1.28
N ILE A 107 -4.48 -6.14 -1.31
CA ILE A 107 -4.79 -7.18 -2.28
C ILE A 107 -4.91 -6.63 -3.70
N GLU A 108 -5.79 -5.66 -3.93
CA GLU A 108 -6.15 -5.22 -5.29
C GLU A 108 -5.00 -4.46 -5.96
N VAL A 109 -4.24 -3.66 -5.20
CA VAL A 109 -3.11 -2.89 -5.73
C VAL A 109 -1.90 -3.80 -5.95
N THR A 110 -1.53 -4.64 -4.98
CA THR A 110 -0.41 -5.57 -5.12
C THR A 110 -0.64 -6.57 -6.25
N ALA A 111 -1.88 -7.06 -6.42
CA ALA A 111 -2.24 -7.91 -7.55
C ALA A 111 -2.15 -7.19 -8.90
N ALA A 112 -2.56 -5.91 -8.99
CA ALA A 112 -2.42 -5.12 -10.20
C ALA A 112 -0.95 -4.87 -10.55
N VAL A 113 -0.13 -4.55 -9.55
CA VAL A 113 1.32 -4.36 -9.69
C VAL A 113 2.01 -5.65 -10.14
N ALA A 114 1.73 -6.78 -9.48
CA ALA A 114 2.34 -8.07 -9.81
C ALA A 114 2.09 -8.51 -11.27
N GLN A 115 0.96 -8.11 -11.86
CA GLN A 115 0.64 -8.43 -13.25
C GLN A 115 1.35 -7.54 -14.27
N THR A 116 1.78 -6.36 -13.86
CA THR A 116 2.39 -5.35 -14.76
C THR A 116 3.87 -5.16 -14.52
N GLU A 117 4.42 -5.74 -13.45
CA GLU A 117 5.83 -5.69 -13.12
C GLU A 117 6.69 -6.41 -14.17
N PRO A 118 7.62 -5.71 -14.86
CA PRO A 118 8.46 -6.33 -15.89
C PRO A 118 9.57 -7.20 -15.31
N ASP A 119 10.01 -6.97 -14.07
CA ASP A 119 11.01 -7.82 -13.41
C ASP A 119 10.33 -9.06 -12.83
N PRO A 120 10.64 -10.28 -13.35
CA PRO A 120 9.98 -11.50 -12.90
C PRO A 120 10.23 -11.85 -11.44
N TYR A 121 11.38 -11.47 -10.87
CA TYR A 121 11.70 -11.70 -9.47
C TYR A 121 10.86 -10.79 -8.56
N GLN A 122 10.74 -9.51 -8.90
CA GLN A 122 9.87 -8.60 -8.16
C GLN A 122 8.40 -8.97 -8.31
N ALA A 123 7.95 -9.32 -9.52
CA ALA A 123 6.58 -9.81 -9.72
C ALA A 123 6.25 -11.02 -8.84
N GLN A 124 7.20 -11.95 -8.66
CA GLN A 124 7.06 -13.07 -7.75
C GLN A 124 7.03 -12.62 -6.28
N THR A 125 7.85 -11.65 -5.91
CA THR A 125 7.87 -11.08 -4.55
C THR A 125 6.51 -10.47 -4.19
N TYR A 126 5.90 -9.72 -5.11
CA TYR A 126 4.55 -9.16 -4.91
C TYR A 126 3.49 -10.27 -4.78
N ARG A 127 3.52 -11.31 -5.61
CA ARG A 127 2.61 -12.46 -5.47
C ARG A 127 2.80 -13.20 -4.14
N PHE A 128 4.03 -13.23 -3.63
CA PHE A 128 4.32 -13.87 -2.35
C PHE A 128 3.63 -13.15 -1.19
N GLY A 129 3.77 -11.81 -1.06
CA GLY A 129 3.11 -11.03 -0.02
C GLY A 129 1.60 -10.96 -0.20
N LEU A 130 1.12 -10.79 -1.44
CA LEU A 130 -0.31 -10.80 -1.76
C LEU A 130 -1.09 -11.96 -1.10
N LEU A 131 -0.49 -13.15 -1.01
CA LEU A 131 -1.16 -14.30 -0.38
C LEU A 131 -1.17 -14.22 1.15
N GLU A 132 -0.32 -13.41 1.74
CA GLU A 132 -0.30 -13.09 3.16
C GLU A 132 -1.42 -12.08 3.47
N ASP A 133 -1.51 -10.98 2.72
CA ASP A 133 -2.58 -9.98 2.83
C ASP A 133 -3.97 -10.61 2.63
N PHE A 134 -4.05 -11.59 1.74
CA PHE A 134 -5.28 -12.31 1.49
C PHE A 134 -5.76 -13.11 2.71
N ASP A 135 -4.83 -13.71 3.46
CA ASP A 135 -5.15 -14.35 4.74
C ASP A 135 -5.51 -13.32 5.82
N HIS A 136 -4.85 -12.16 5.84
CA HIS A 136 -5.19 -11.07 6.75
C HIS A 136 -6.63 -10.59 6.54
N LEU A 137 -7.05 -10.37 5.30
CA LEU A 137 -8.44 -10.04 4.97
C LEU A 137 -9.40 -11.07 5.54
N TYR A 138 -9.09 -12.36 5.38
CA TYR A 138 -9.94 -13.45 5.91
C TYR A 138 -10.05 -13.40 7.45
N ARG A 139 -8.92 -13.14 8.15
CA ARG A 139 -8.89 -13.06 9.62
C ARG A 139 -9.63 -11.83 10.14
N TYR A 140 -9.43 -10.68 9.54
CA TYR A 140 -10.16 -9.47 9.93
C TYR A 140 -11.63 -9.52 9.56
N SER A 141 -12.00 -10.18 8.48
CA SER A 141 -13.42 -10.44 8.17
C SER A 141 -14.08 -11.32 9.21
N ALA A 142 -13.40 -12.36 9.69
CA ALA A 142 -13.86 -13.19 10.80
C ALA A 142 -13.98 -12.39 12.12
N MET A 143 -13.04 -11.48 12.37
CA MET A 143 -13.08 -10.60 13.54
C MET A 143 -14.26 -9.62 13.46
N LEU A 144 -14.53 -9.06 12.28
CA LEU A 144 -15.66 -8.14 12.05
C LEU A 144 -17.00 -8.84 12.33
N ASP A 145 -17.17 -10.06 11.82
CA ASP A 145 -18.35 -10.88 12.11
C ASP A 145 -18.46 -11.17 13.60
N ARG A 146 -17.37 -11.59 14.24
CA ARG A 146 -17.32 -11.94 15.67
C ARG A 146 -17.67 -10.78 16.59
N LEU A 147 -17.12 -9.59 16.36
CA LEU A 147 -17.25 -8.44 17.27
C LEU A 147 -18.40 -7.52 16.93
N GLU A 148 -18.73 -7.37 15.66
CA GLU A 148 -19.72 -6.39 15.20
C GLU A 148 -20.93 -7.04 14.52
N GLY A 149 -20.89 -8.35 14.22
CA GLY A 149 -21.96 -9.05 13.50
C GLY A 149 -22.17 -8.52 12.08
N LYS A 150 -21.12 -7.98 11.46
CA LYS A 150 -21.16 -7.38 10.13
C LYS A 150 -20.44 -8.26 9.11
N ASP A 151 -20.92 -8.22 7.87
CA ASP A 151 -20.27 -8.85 6.74
C ASP A 151 -19.25 -7.88 6.11
N ALA A 152 -18.01 -8.33 5.93
CA ALA A 152 -16.96 -7.55 5.32
C ALA A 152 -17.28 -7.16 3.87
N ASN A 153 -18.15 -7.90 3.20
CA ASN A 153 -18.58 -7.57 1.84
C ASN A 153 -19.34 -6.24 1.74
N ASN A 154 -19.88 -5.71 2.85
CA ASN A 154 -20.42 -4.35 2.91
C ASN A 154 -19.35 -3.29 2.56
N ILE A 155 -18.07 -3.61 2.81
CA ILE A 155 -16.92 -2.77 2.46
C ILE A 155 -16.34 -3.17 1.11
N LEU A 156 -16.17 -4.47 0.86
CA LEU A 156 -15.54 -5.01 -0.34
C LEU A 156 -16.42 -4.92 -1.58
N GLN A 157 -17.72 -4.77 -1.41
CA GLN A 157 -18.73 -4.63 -2.48
C GLN A 157 -18.65 -5.75 -3.55
N GLY A 158 -18.27 -6.96 -3.13
CA GLY A 158 -18.16 -8.11 -4.02
C GLY A 158 -16.97 -8.11 -4.97
N TYR A 159 -16.05 -7.15 -4.87
CA TYR A 159 -14.88 -7.10 -5.74
C TYR A 159 -13.76 -8.04 -5.33
N THR A 160 -13.62 -8.33 -4.03
CA THR A 160 -12.54 -9.15 -3.46
C THR A 160 -13.14 -10.37 -2.76
N ASP A 161 -12.58 -11.56 -3.00
CA ASP A 161 -13.00 -12.77 -2.30
C ASP A 161 -12.51 -12.79 -0.85
N ILE A 162 -13.28 -13.43 0.04
CA ILE A 162 -12.90 -13.61 1.45
C ILE A 162 -12.63 -15.09 1.68
N VAL A 163 -11.42 -15.53 1.41
CA VAL A 163 -10.98 -16.92 1.59
C VAL A 163 -9.59 -16.94 2.23
N PRO A 164 -9.23 -18.03 2.95
CA PRO A 164 -7.90 -18.10 3.54
C PRO A 164 -6.81 -18.05 2.46
N GLY A 165 -5.79 -17.26 2.72
CA GLY A 165 -4.58 -17.25 1.94
C GLY A 165 -3.51 -18.16 2.54
N ARG A 166 -2.28 -17.69 2.54
CA ARG A 166 -1.17 -18.29 3.25
C ARG A 166 -1.34 -17.96 4.74
N LYS A 167 -1.46 -18.97 5.60
CA LYS A 167 -1.88 -18.79 7.00
C LYS A 167 -0.99 -17.82 7.77
N THR A 168 -1.56 -16.77 8.32
CA THR A 168 -0.88 -15.78 9.17
C THR A 168 -0.03 -16.43 10.26
N SER A 169 -0.54 -17.45 10.95
CA SER A 169 0.18 -18.19 11.99
C SER A 169 1.44 -18.92 11.52
N GLU A 170 1.61 -19.10 10.21
CA GLU A 170 2.76 -19.77 9.59
C GLU A 170 3.68 -18.77 8.86
N HIS A 171 3.41 -17.47 8.98
CA HIS A 171 4.09 -16.43 8.21
C HIS A 171 5.19 -15.70 8.93
N HIS A 172 5.19 -15.71 10.27
CA HIS A 172 6.25 -15.09 11.03
C HIS A 172 7.58 -15.77 10.73
N ARG A 173 8.49 -15.04 10.09
CA ARG A 173 9.80 -15.48 9.67
C ARG A 173 10.89 -14.81 10.50
N HIS A 174 12.05 -15.43 10.55
CA HIS A 174 13.22 -14.74 11.05
C HIS A 174 13.54 -13.54 10.13
N PRO A 175 13.88 -12.36 10.67
CA PRO A 175 14.05 -11.14 9.85
C PRO A 175 15.03 -11.29 8.67
N ASP A 176 16.11 -12.11 8.82
CA ASP A 176 17.02 -12.37 7.71
C ASP A 176 16.33 -13.04 6.49
N ASN A 177 15.19 -13.71 6.70
CA ASN A 177 14.46 -14.39 5.65
C ASN A 177 13.40 -13.49 4.97
N ASP A 178 13.26 -12.24 5.42
CA ASP A 178 12.41 -11.26 4.78
C ASP A 178 13.15 -10.50 3.68
N LEU A 179 14.48 -10.40 3.76
CA LEU A 179 15.30 -9.68 2.78
C LEU A 179 15.17 -10.30 1.39
N ARG A 180 15.13 -9.45 0.39
CA ARG A 180 15.06 -9.80 -1.04
C ARG A 180 16.24 -9.21 -1.79
N GLU A 181 16.54 -9.76 -2.98
CA GLU A 181 17.53 -9.16 -3.88
C GLU A 181 17.01 -7.82 -4.39
N SER A 182 17.87 -6.80 -4.31
CA SER A 182 17.56 -5.50 -4.88
C SER A 182 17.71 -5.50 -6.40
N TYR A 183 16.93 -4.66 -7.07
CA TYR A 183 17.19 -4.36 -8.48
C TYR A 183 18.52 -3.62 -8.64
N ALA A 184 19.14 -3.75 -9.82
CA ALA A 184 20.29 -2.92 -10.20
C ALA A 184 19.76 -1.57 -10.74
N LYS A 185 20.12 -0.46 -10.10
CA LYS A 185 19.56 0.87 -10.40
C LYS A 185 19.80 1.36 -11.81
N GLU A 186 20.88 0.91 -12.45
CA GLU A 186 21.23 1.27 -13.84
C GLU A 186 20.41 0.48 -14.88
N GLU A 187 19.89 -0.69 -14.53
CA GLU A 187 19.21 -1.61 -15.44
C GLU A 187 17.70 -1.63 -15.24
N ALA A 188 17.24 -1.35 -14.01
CA ALA A 188 15.85 -1.41 -13.65
C ALA A 188 15.00 -0.36 -14.38
N ALA A 189 13.89 -0.79 -14.94
CA ALA A 189 12.91 0.13 -15.52
C ALA A 189 12.36 1.08 -14.45
N LEU A 190 11.99 2.30 -14.84
CA LEU A 190 11.40 3.27 -13.92
C LEU A 190 10.16 2.70 -13.21
N ILE A 191 9.34 1.93 -13.93
CA ILE A 191 8.13 1.32 -13.33
C ILE A 191 8.48 0.32 -12.22
N THR A 192 9.55 -0.44 -12.36
CA THR A 192 10.04 -1.38 -11.32
C THR A 192 10.41 -0.63 -10.03
N LYS A 193 11.09 0.51 -10.16
CA LYS A 193 11.43 1.40 -9.03
C LYS A 193 10.18 2.01 -8.40
N ILE A 194 9.23 2.46 -9.23
CA ILE A 194 7.94 3.01 -8.79
C ILE A 194 7.13 1.95 -8.02
N HIS A 195 7.05 0.72 -8.55
CA HIS A 195 6.33 -0.36 -7.90
C HIS A 195 6.91 -0.70 -6.52
N ALA A 196 8.24 -0.85 -6.43
CA ALA A 196 8.90 -1.11 -5.15
C ALA A 196 8.63 -0.01 -4.12
N ALA A 197 8.77 1.26 -4.52
CA ALA A 197 8.51 2.40 -3.63
C ALA A 197 7.03 2.47 -3.20
N MET A 198 6.10 2.26 -4.14
CA MET A 198 4.66 2.36 -3.89
C MET A 198 4.14 1.27 -2.96
N ILE A 199 4.53 0.00 -3.19
CA ILE A 199 4.10 -1.09 -2.32
C ILE A 199 4.73 -0.93 -0.93
N THR A 200 6.01 -0.55 -0.83
CA THR A 200 6.63 -0.24 0.47
C THR A 200 5.87 0.86 1.22
N ALA A 201 5.46 1.92 0.54
CA ALA A 201 4.67 3.01 1.14
C ALA A 201 3.28 2.54 1.63
N ALA A 202 2.62 1.66 0.87
CA ALA A 202 1.34 1.08 1.25
C ALA A 202 1.47 0.21 2.51
N GLU A 203 2.49 -0.63 2.60
CA GLU A 203 2.74 -1.50 3.76
C GLU A 203 3.10 -0.70 5.02
N PHE A 204 3.93 0.34 4.88
CA PHE A 204 4.20 1.24 6.00
C PHE A 204 2.92 1.85 6.58
N GLN A 205 2.00 2.26 5.72
CA GLN A 205 0.72 2.81 6.16
C GLN A 205 -0.12 1.74 6.88
N THR A 206 -0.19 0.53 6.34
CA THR A 206 -0.95 -0.58 6.91
C THR A 206 -0.40 -0.96 8.28
N HIS A 207 0.92 -1.13 8.38
CA HIS A 207 1.61 -1.36 9.65
C HIS A 207 1.27 -0.28 10.70
N ASP A 208 1.45 0.99 10.34
CA ASP A 208 1.18 2.10 11.27
C ASP A 208 -0.29 2.16 11.69
N TYR A 209 -1.21 1.89 10.77
CA TYR A 209 -2.62 1.86 11.08
C TYR A 209 -2.93 0.77 12.12
N TYR A 210 -2.40 -0.45 11.94
CA TYR A 210 -2.64 -1.55 12.87
C TYR A 210 -2.02 -1.31 14.24
N MET A 211 -0.82 -0.75 14.28
CA MET A 211 -0.16 -0.36 15.53
C MET A 211 -0.94 0.71 16.31
N ASN A 212 -1.65 1.58 15.62
CA ASN A 212 -2.44 2.65 16.27
C ASN A 212 -3.88 2.22 16.60
N ILE A 213 -4.48 1.34 15.83
CA ILE A 213 -5.87 0.90 16.02
C ILE A 213 -5.98 -0.26 17.01
N GLY A 214 -5.06 -1.23 16.98
CA GLY A 214 -5.09 -2.39 17.85
C GLY A 214 -5.24 -2.06 19.35
N PRO A 215 -4.54 -1.06 19.90
CA PRO A 215 -4.70 -0.66 21.30
C PRO A 215 -6.07 -0.13 21.69
N LEU A 216 -6.90 0.28 20.74
CA LEU A 216 -8.24 0.83 21.01
C LEU A 216 -9.29 -0.25 21.30
N PHE A 217 -9.01 -1.51 21.00
CA PHE A 217 -9.91 -2.62 21.31
C PHE A 217 -9.79 -3.04 22.78
N ALA A 218 -10.93 -3.24 23.44
CA ALA A 218 -10.99 -3.84 24.76
C ALA A 218 -10.87 -5.37 24.72
N ASP A 219 -11.27 -6.00 23.62
CA ASP A 219 -11.21 -7.46 23.42
C ASP A 219 -9.75 -7.92 23.33
N PRO A 220 -9.28 -8.84 24.21
CA PRO A 220 -7.90 -9.28 24.22
C PRO A 220 -7.49 -10.01 22.94
N LEU A 221 -8.41 -10.72 22.31
CA LEU A 221 -8.13 -11.48 21.09
C LEU A 221 -7.98 -10.56 19.88
N ALA A 222 -8.79 -9.48 19.82
CA ALA A 222 -8.60 -8.44 18.81
C ALA A 222 -7.22 -7.79 18.94
N ARG A 223 -6.82 -7.42 20.16
CA ARG A 223 -5.48 -6.84 20.42
C ARG A 223 -4.34 -7.76 19.99
N GLN A 224 -4.48 -9.06 20.26
CA GLN A 224 -3.50 -10.06 19.85
C GLN A 224 -3.44 -10.21 18.32
N LEU A 225 -4.61 -10.25 17.64
CA LEU A 225 -4.66 -10.34 16.18
C LEU A 225 -3.99 -9.14 15.51
N TYR A 226 -4.27 -7.91 15.98
CA TYR A 226 -3.60 -6.72 15.45
C TYR A 226 -2.08 -6.74 15.68
N ALA A 227 -1.62 -7.22 16.85
CA ALA A 227 -0.19 -7.37 17.11
C ALA A 227 0.46 -8.43 16.22
N GLU A 228 -0.23 -9.55 15.99
CA GLU A 228 0.22 -10.65 15.12
C GLU A 228 0.33 -10.16 13.67
N ILE A 229 -0.72 -9.54 13.12
CA ILE A 229 -0.73 -9.09 11.72
C ILE A 229 0.19 -7.87 11.52
N ALA A 230 0.20 -6.89 12.42
CA ALA A 230 1.13 -5.76 12.32
C ALA A 230 2.61 -6.20 12.25
N SER A 231 2.97 -7.33 12.89
CA SER A 231 4.31 -7.90 12.76
C SER A 231 4.56 -8.50 11.37
N VAL A 232 3.54 -9.00 10.68
CA VAL A 232 3.66 -9.44 9.27
C VAL A 232 3.75 -8.23 8.35
N GLU A 233 3.01 -7.16 8.61
CA GLU A 233 3.14 -5.92 7.82
C GLU A 233 4.53 -5.29 7.92
N GLU A 234 5.18 -5.38 9.10
CA GLU A 234 6.58 -4.98 9.22
C GLU A 234 7.51 -5.88 8.39
N GLN A 235 7.24 -7.18 8.33
CA GLN A 235 7.96 -8.09 7.42
C GLN A 235 7.76 -7.70 5.96
N HIS A 236 6.56 -7.27 5.55
CA HIS A 236 6.29 -6.76 4.20
C HIS A 236 7.08 -5.48 3.91
N VAL A 237 7.14 -4.54 4.85
CA VAL A 237 7.97 -3.33 4.71
C VAL A 237 9.44 -3.69 4.51
N THR A 238 9.97 -4.63 5.29
CA THR A 238 11.34 -5.12 5.15
C THR A 238 11.54 -5.82 3.80
N GLN A 239 10.61 -6.67 3.39
CA GLN A 239 10.65 -7.41 2.14
C GLN A 239 10.66 -6.47 0.93
N TYR A 240 9.69 -5.58 0.83
CA TYR A 240 9.56 -4.67 -0.33
C TYR A 240 10.57 -3.55 -0.30
N GLY A 241 10.92 -3.03 0.88
CA GLY A 241 11.95 -2.01 1.03
C GLY A 241 13.34 -2.50 0.62
N SER A 242 13.62 -3.80 0.77
CA SER A 242 14.90 -4.41 0.33
C SER A 242 15.01 -4.58 -1.18
N LEU A 243 13.92 -4.44 -1.94
CA LEU A 243 13.96 -4.45 -3.41
C LEU A 243 14.65 -3.23 -4.01
N ALA A 244 14.68 -2.11 -3.29
CA ALA A 244 15.35 -0.90 -3.77
C ALA A 244 16.88 -1.03 -3.70
N ASP A 245 17.57 -0.61 -4.77
CA ASP A 245 19.03 -0.66 -4.81
C ASP A 245 19.64 0.23 -3.70
N PRO A 246 20.42 -0.35 -2.76
CA PRO A 246 21.05 0.42 -1.69
C PRO A 246 22.10 1.42 -2.19
N GLN A 247 22.53 1.33 -3.45
CA GLN A 247 23.47 2.27 -4.09
C GLN A 247 22.76 3.50 -4.68
N GLU A 248 21.45 3.54 -4.68
CA GLU A 248 20.73 4.77 -5.05
C GLU A 248 21.07 5.89 -4.08
N SER A 249 21.43 7.05 -4.64
CA SER A 249 21.63 8.26 -3.85
C SER A 249 20.28 8.73 -3.25
N PHE A 250 20.35 9.56 -2.21
CA PHE A 250 19.13 10.17 -1.66
C PHE A 250 18.41 11.07 -2.67
N MET A 251 19.13 11.60 -3.68
CA MET A 251 18.53 12.40 -4.75
C MET A 251 17.83 11.52 -5.77
N GLU A 252 18.40 10.35 -6.10
CA GLU A 252 17.75 9.35 -6.96
C GLU A 252 16.46 8.84 -6.30
N LYS A 253 16.51 8.51 -5.00
CA LYS A 253 15.32 8.07 -4.23
C LYS A 253 14.24 9.14 -4.18
N TRP A 254 14.61 10.41 -3.96
CA TRP A 254 13.65 11.51 -3.97
C TRP A 254 13.00 11.66 -5.35
N LEU A 255 13.79 11.63 -6.40
CA LEU A 255 13.29 11.79 -7.77
C LEU A 255 12.34 10.65 -8.19
N VAL A 256 12.66 9.40 -7.81
CA VAL A 256 11.77 8.24 -8.03
C VAL A 256 10.47 8.39 -7.25
N HIS A 257 10.54 8.90 -6.01
CA HIS A 257 9.36 9.10 -5.17
C HIS A 257 8.40 10.14 -5.77
N GLU A 258 8.90 11.29 -6.22
CA GLU A 258 8.06 12.30 -6.91
C GLU A 258 7.44 11.74 -8.21
N ALA A 259 8.20 10.94 -8.96
CA ALA A 259 7.67 10.27 -10.15
C ALA A 259 6.58 9.24 -9.81
N MET A 260 6.70 8.55 -8.69
CA MET A 260 5.69 7.64 -8.17
C MET A 260 4.40 8.39 -7.80
N GLU A 261 4.49 9.53 -7.12
CA GLU A 261 3.34 10.36 -6.76
C GLU A 261 2.61 10.83 -8.01
N VAL A 262 3.33 11.37 -9.01
CA VAL A 262 2.75 11.75 -10.31
C VAL A 262 2.07 10.57 -10.99
N TYR A 263 2.70 9.40 -11.02
CA TYR A 263 2.14 8.18 -11.61
C TYR A 263 0.85 7.73 -10.90
N ALA A 264 0.87 7.73 -9.58
CA ALA A 264 -0.27 7.29 -8.76
C ALA A 264 -1.46 8.24 -8.89
N TYR A 265 -1.23 9.57 -8.81
CA TYR A 265 -2.30 10.56 -9.01
C TYR A 265 -2.87 10.54 -10.42
N ALA A 266 -2.04 10.36 -11.45
CA ALA A 266 -2.51 10.22 -12.82
C ALA A 266 -3.39 8.97 -12.97
N SER A 267 -2.99 7.84 -12.38
CA SER A 267 -3.77 6.60 -12.39
C SER A 267 -5.13 6.77 -11.68
N CYS A 268 -5.14 7.48 -10.54
CA CYS A 268 -6.35 7.78 -9.80
C CYS A 268 -7.28 8.71 -10.59
N ALA A 269 -6.76 9.80 -11.14
CA ALA A 269 -7.55 10.79 -11.88
C ALA A 269 -8.19 10.21 -13.15
N GLU A 270 -7.50 9.29 -13.84
CA GLU A 270 -8.03 8.67 -15.06
C GLU A 270 -9.27 7.81 -14.77
N GLN A 271 -9.29 7.10 -13.64
CA GLN A 271 -10.28 6.06 -13.36
C GLN A 271 -11.31 6.44 -12.29
N GLU A 272 -11.16 7.60 -11.65
CA GLU A 272 -12.12 8.04 -10.62
C GLU A 272 -13.47 8.39 -11.21
N THR A 273 -14.51 7.80 -10.63
CA THR A 273 -15.90 7.99 -11.06
C THR A 273 -16.64 9.04 -10.25
N ASN A 274 -16.22 9.33 -9.02
CA ASN A 274 -16.78 10.41 -8.21
C ASN A 274 -16.21 11.76 -8.67
N PRO A 275 -17.03 12.67 -9.25
CA PRO A 275 -16.52 13.91 -9.86
C PRO A 275 -15.77 14.82 -8.88
N ARG A 276 -16.19 14.84 -7.62
CA ARG A 276 -15.56 15.65 -6.57
C ARG A 276 -14.17 15.13 -6.22
N ILE A 277 -14.05 13.81 -6.10
CA ILE A 277 -12.78 13.15 -5.78
C ILE A 277 -11.85 13.20 -7.00
N LYS A 278 -12.40 13.03 -8.22
CA LYS A 278 -11.61 13.19 -9.45
C LYS A 278 -10.97 14.57 -9.57
N ALA A 279 -11.73 15.63 -9.32
CA ALA A 279 -11.20 16.99 -9.34
C ALA A 279 -10.09 17.21 -8.30
N MET A 280 -10.14 16.50 -7.17
CA MET A 280 -9.09 16.51 -6.17
C MET A 280 -7.83 15.80 -6.70
N TRP A 281 -7.97 14.62 -7.32
CA TRP A 281 -6.83 13.92 -7.91
C TRP A 281 -6.15 14.73 -9.02
N GLU A 282 -6.93 15.36 -9.91
CA GLU A 282 -6.41 16.23 -10.98
C GLU A 282 -5.64 17.42 -10.42
N ARG A 283 -6.13 18.03 -9.35
CA ARG A 283 -5.45 19.13 -8.67
C ARG A 283 -4.14 18.67 -8.02
N PHE A 284 -4.14 17.55 -7.32
CA PHE A 284 -2.95 17.04 -6.63
C PHE A 284 -1.91 16.54 -7.63
N LEU A 285 -2.31 15.90 -8.72
CA LEU A 285 -1.42 15.61 -9.84
C LEU A 285 -0.67 16.86 -10.31
N ASP A 286 -1.38 17.99 -10.45
CA ASP A 286 -0.77 19.26 -10.88
C ASP A 286 0.17 19.84 -9.81
N TYR A 287 -0.06 19.55 -8.54
CA TYR A 287 0.84 19.91 -7.43
C TYR A 287 2.10 19.05 -7.45
N GLU A 288 1.98 17.73 -7.60
CA GLU A 288 3.12 16.80 -7.66
C GLU A 288 4.01 17.04 -8.90
N LEU A 289 3.43 17.44 -10.01
CA LEU A 289 4.24 17.89 -11.16
C LEU A 289 5.09 19.10 -10.80
N GLY A 290 4.59 20.01 -9.97
CA GLY A 290 5.39 21.12 -9.42
C GLY A 290 6.51 20.66 -8.50
N HIS A 291 6.26 19.68 -7.62
CA HIS A 291 7.26 19.08 -6.73
C HIS A 291 8.35 18.34 -7.54
N LEU A 292 7.95 17.55 -8.53
CA LEU A 292 8.87 16.85 -9.42
C LEU A 292 9.82 17.80 -10.15
N GLN A 293 9.33 18.97 -10.62
CA GLN A 293 10.21 19.97 -11.24
C GLN A 293 11.27 20.47 -10.25
N ILE A 294 10.89 20.73 -9.00
CA ILE A 294 11.83 21.15 -7.94
C ILE A 294 12.86 20.04 -7.68
N ALA A 295 12.43 18.80 -7.58
CA ALA A 295 13.33 17.66 -7.41
C ALA A 295 14.32 17.52 -8.57
N CYS A 296 13.85 17.67 -9.82
CA CYS A 296 14.69 17.66 -11.02
C CYS A 296 15.76 18.78 -11.01
N GLU A 297 15.38 19.99 -10.61
CA GLU A 297 16.32 21.12 -10.49
C GLU A 297 17.40 20.85 -9.43
N HIS A 298 17.02 20.35 -8.27
CA HIS A 298 17.96 20.00 -7.22
C HIS A 298 18.85 18.82 -7.61
N PHE A 299 18.30 17.81 -8.29
CA PHE A 299 19.08 16.69 -8.82
C PHE A 299 20.19 17.17 -9.76
N LYS A 300 19.85 18.01 -10.76
CA LYS A 300 20.84 18.62 -11.67
C LYS A 300 21.90 19.40 -10.93
N ASN A 301 21.52 20.16 -9.92
CA ASN A 301 22.44 21.03 -9.18
C ASN A 301 23.38 20.25 -8.24
N ILE A 302 22.92 19.16 -7.64
CA ILE A 302 23.65 18.37 -6.63
C ILE A 302 24.43 17.25 -7.29
N GLU A 303 23.78 16.42 -8.09
CA GLU A 303 24.37 15.24 -8.73
C GLU A 303 25.17 15.62 -10.00
N ARG A 304 24.89 16.78 -10.61
CA ARG A 304 25.46 17.20 -11.91
C ARG A 304 25.13 16.22 -13.05
N ARG A 305 23.99 15.57 -12.94
CA ARG A 305 23.43 14.58 -13.87
C ARG A 305 22.10 15.06 -14.44
N ASP A 306 21.68 14.47 -15.55
CA ASP A 306 20.35 14.73 -16.11
C ASP A 306 19.30 13.84 -15.40
N PRO A 307 18.22 14.41 -14.86
CA PRO A 307 17.09 13.60 -14.33
C PRO A 307 16.54 12.58 -15.32
N ALA A 308 16.68 12.82 -16.63
CA ALA A 308 16.27 11.87 -17.66
C ALA A 308 17.02 10.52 -17.57
N GLU A 309 18.18 10.46 -16.92
CA GLU A 309 18.89 9.21 -16.64
C GLU A 309 18.08 8.30 -15.70
N ILE A 310 17.27 8.88 -14.82
CA ILE A 310 16.41 8.16 -13.87
C ILE A 310 14.98 8.06 -14.38
N LEU A 311 14.44 9.17 -14.90
CA LEU A 311 13.04 9.28 -15.32
C LEU A 311 12.80 8.85 -16.79
N GLY A 312 13.88 8.57 -17.52
CA GLY A 312 13.82 8.18 -18.95
C GLY A 312 13.26 6.77 -19.13
N GLY A 313 12.76 6.53 -20.32
CA GLY A 313 12.26 5.21 -20.73
C GLY A 313 10.80 5.24 -21.19
N PRO A 314 10.27 4.07 -21.61
CA PRO A 314 8.87 3.95 -21.97
C PRO A 314 8.00 4.11 -20.72
N LEU A 315 6.87 4.79 -20.91
CA LEU A 315 5.97 5.01 -19.81
C LEU A 315 5.23 3.78 -19.39
N PRO A 316 5.12 3.61 -18.06
CA PRO A 316 4.37 2.53 -17.52
C PRO A 316 2.87 2.65 -17.88
N LYS A 317 2.26 1.49 -18.05
CA LYS A 317 0.80 1.40 -18.04
C LYS A 317 0.31 1.84 -16.67
N MET A 318 -0.72 2.69 -16.63
CA MET A 318 -1.37 3.11 -15.38
C MET A 318 -1.92 1.91 -14.61
N ILE A 319 -1.96 1.99 -13.28
CA ILE A 319 -2.60 0.98 -12.45
C ILE A 319 -4.07 0.89 -12.84
N GLU A 320 -4.56 -0.32 -13.00
CA GLU A 320 -5.99 -0.57 -13.23
C GLU A 320 -6.70 -0.87 -11.90
N PHE A 321 -7.47 0.09 -11.41
CA PHE A 321 -8.31 -0.07 -10.22
C PHE A 321 -9.60 -0.83 -10.56
N LYS A 322 -9.49 -2.14 -10.59
CA LYS A 322 -10.58 -3.09 -10.85
C LYS A 322 -10.35 -4.37 -10.06
N SER A 323 -11.39 -5.20 -9.93
CA SER A 323 -11.26 -6.50 -9.26
C SER A 323 -10.18 -7.36 -9.91
N GLN A 324 -9.22 -7.81 -9.11
CA GLN A 324 -8.13 -8.71 -9.50
C GLN A 324 -8.41 -10.18 -9.14
N ARG A 325 -9.65 -10.49 -8.80
CA ARG A 325 -10.12 -11.79 -8.28
C ARG A 325 -9.61 -12.99 -9.08
N GLU A 326 -9.67 -12.94 -10.41
CA GLU A 326 -9.24 -14.07 -11.24
C GLU A 326 -7.74 -14.34 -11.13
N PHE A 327 -6.94 -13.28 -11.14
CA PHE A 327 -5.50 -13.38 -10.95
C PHE A 327 -5.16 -13.92 -9.55
N VAL A 328 -5.79 -13.39 -8.51
CA VAL A 328 -5.57 -13.83 -7.12
C VAL A 328 -5.91 -15.32 -6.97
N ARG A 329 -7.00 -15.79 -7.54
CA ARG A 329 -7.37 -17.24 -7.54
C ARG A 329 -6.32 -18.12 -8.19
N GLN A 330 -5.71 -17.65 -9.29
CA GLN A 330 -4.63 -18.37 -9.96
C GLN A 330 -3.38 -18.44 -9.08
N VAL A 331 -3.00 -17.33 -8.45
CA VAL A 331 -1.85 -17.28 -7.52
C VAL A 331 -2.09 -18.16 -6.29
N LEU A 332 -3.29 -18.13 -5.70
CA LEU A 332 -3.67 -19.04 -4.60
C LEU A 332 -3.50 -20.50 -4.98
N ALA A 333 -3.98 -20.89 -6.16
CA ALA A 333 -3.89 -22.27 -6.61
C ALA A 333 -2.44 -22.74 -6.87
N ALA A 334 -1.58 -21.83 -7.34
CA ALA A 334 -0.22 -22.17 -7.75
C ALA A 334 0.83 -22.00 -6.63
N GLU A 335 0.70 -20.97 -5.79
CA GLU A 335 1.81 -20.48 -4.94
C GLU A 335 1.52 -20.48 -3.42
N VAL A 336 0.31 -20.87 -2.98
CA VAL A 336 -0.07 -20.79 -1.55
C VAL A 336 0.84 -21.61 -0.62
N ASN A 337 1.46 -22.68 -1.13
CA ASN A 337 2.38 -23.54 -0.38
C ASN A 337 3.86 -23.13 -0.49
N MET A 338 4.16 -22.07 -1.25
CA MET A 338 5.52 -21.55 -1.33
C MET A 338 5.92 -20.84 -0.05
N ARG A 339 7.21 -20.88 0.28
CA ARG A 339 7.82 -20.14 1.40
C ARG A 339 9.08 -19.43 0.92
N SER A 340 9.52 -18.43 1.68
CA SER A 340 10.79 -17.77 1.39
C SER A 340 11.96 -18.48 2.08
N SER A 341 13.12 -18.47 1.43
CA SER A 341 14.40 -18.90 1.99
C SER A 341 15.45 -17.88 1.54
N GLY A 342 15.71 -16.88 2.37
CA GLY A 342 16.53 -15.72 1.98
C GLY A 342 15.94 -15.05 0.75
N THR A 343 16.72 -14.95 -0.33
CA THR A 343 16.31 -14.37 -1.60
C THR A 343 15.52 -15.30 -2.53
N GLN A 344 15.26 -16.55 -2.11
CA GLN A 344 14.61 -17.57 -2.92
C GLN A 344 13.23 -17.95 -2.40
N TYR A 345 12.41 -18.50 -3.28
CA TYR A 345 11.14 -19.10 -2.93
C TYR A 345 11.25 -20.63 -3.05
N VAL A 346 10.90 -21.30 -1.97
CA VAL A 346 11.01 -22.74 -1.84
C VAL A 346 9.67 -23.38 -1.46
N ASP A 347 9.55 -24.69 -1.60
CA ASP A 347 8.40 -25.41 -1.07
C ASP A 347 8.31 -25.27 0.45
N LYS A 348 7.11 -25.37 0.99
CA LYS A 348 6.83 -25.27 2.43
C LYS A 348 7.72 -26.20 3.28
N SER A 349 8.07 -27.37 2.76
CA SER A 349 8.92 -28.34 3.45
C SER A 349 10.39 -27.93 3.59
N GLU A 350 10.82 -26.92 2.82
CA GLU A 350 12.20 -26.44 2.77
C GLU A 350 12.41 -25.15 3.59
N GLU A 351 11.43 -24.77 4.40
CA GLU A 351 11.52 -23.53 5.21
C GLU A 351 12.70 -23.57 6.19
N PRO A 352 13.51 -22.49 6.30
CA PRO A 352 14.68 -22.42 7.17
C PRO A 352 14.36 -22.65 8.65
N GLN A 353 15.23 -23.36 9.37
CA GLN A 353 15.02 -23.70 10.78
C GLN A 353 14.90 -22.48 11.67
N ASN A 354 15.66 -21.41 11.41
CA ASN A 354 15.56 -20.16 12.17
C ASN A 354 14.18 -19.51 12.11
N SER A 355 13.50 -19.59 10.97
CA SER A 355 12.11 -19.12 10.84
C SER A 355 11.14 -20.03 11.59
N LEU A 356 11.33 -21.34 11.55
CA LEU A 356 10.51 -22.28 12.31
C LEU A 356 10.64 -22.03 13.83
N ASP A 357 11.85 -21.83 14.32
CA ASP A 357 12.14 -21.58 15.75
C ASP A 357 11.57 -20.21 16.19
N TYR A 358 11.76 -19.17 15.36
CA TYR A 358 11.25 -17.84 15.62
C TYR A 358 9.71 -17.86 15.76
N ARG A 359 9.05 -18.46 14.80
CA ARG A 359 7.58 -18.59 14.79
C ARG A 359 7.07 -19.46 15.93
N ALA A 360 7.74 -20.56 16.24
CA ALA A 360 7.35 -21.42 17.35
C ALA A 360 7.37 -20.68 18.69
N HIS A 361 8.31 -19.77 18.88
CA HIS A 361 8.38 -18.93 20.09
C HIS A 361 7.19 -17.94 20.13
N LEU A 362 6.92 -17.23 19.05
CA LEU A 362 5.79 -16.28 18.99
C LEU A 362 4.44 -16.97 19.21
N ASN A 363 4.27 -18.16 18.70
CA ASN A 363 3.01 -18.93 18.78
C ASN A 363 2.86 -19.76 20.07
N SER A 364 3.85 -19.72 20.98
CA SER A 364 3.91 -20.61 22.14
C SER A 364 2.76 -20.46 23.15
N GLU A 365 2.14 -19.28 23.24
CA GLU A 365 1.04 -19.00 24.16
C GLU A 365 -0.33 -18.88 23.46
N GLY A 366 -0.42 -19.26 22.20
CA GLY A 366 -1.64 -19.24 21.41
C GLY A 366 -1.48 -18.45 20.12
N ILE A 367 -2.44 -18.61 19.22
CA ILE A 367 -2.41 -18.04 17.88
C ILE A 367 -3.73 -17.33 17.63
N ALA A 368 -3.71 -16.00 17.68
CA ALA A 368 -4.92 -15.18 17.60
C ALA A 368 -5.63 -15.38 16.26
N SER A 369 -4.94 -15.40 15.13
CA SER A 369 -5.51 -15.59 13.80
C SER A 369 -6.28 -16.91 13.68
N ASN A 370 -5.78 -18.00 14.26
CA ASN A 370 -6.48 -19.29 14.26
C ASN A 370 -7.72 -19.29 15.13
N ILE A 371 -7.66 -18.65 16.31
CA ILE A 371 -8.78 -18.59 17.24
C ILE A 371 -9.89 -17.73 16.66
N VAL A 372 -9.58 -16.56 16.11
CA VAL A 372 -10.55 -15.63 15.53
C VAL A 372 -11.33 -16.24 14.39
N SER A 373 -10.68 -16.98 13.53
CA SER A 373 -11.28 -17.56 12.34
C SER A 373 -11.83 -18.98 12.54
N ALA A 374 -11.77 -19.52 13.77
CA ALA A 374 -12.28 -20.85 14.06
C ALA A 374 -13.81 -20.92 13.80
N GLY A 375 -14.18 -21.72 12.81
CA GLY A 375 -15.58 -21.90 12.41
C GLY A 375 -16.14 -20.79 11.51
N TYR A 376 -15.37 -19.77 11.19
CA TYR A 376 -15.76 -18.75 10.23
C TYR A 376 -15.79 -19.33 8.81
N GLN A 377 -16.89 -19.06 8.10
CA GLN A 377 -17.08 -19.45 6.71
C GLN A 377 -17.76 -18.30 5.98
N TRP A 378 -17.16 -17.88 4.89
CA TRP A 378 -17.75 -16.94 3.97
C TRP A 378 -18.16 -17.64 2.67
N ALA A 379 -19.28 -17.19 2.08
CA ALA A 379 -19.70 -17.61 0.76
C ALA A 379 -20.24 -16.40 -0.01
N PRO A 380 -20.01 -16.30 -1.32
CA PRO A 380 -20.57 -15.24 -2.15
C PRO A 380 -22.10 -15.14 -1.98
N GLY A 381 -22.62 -13.91 -1.73
CA GLY A 381 -24.04 -13.67 -1.49
C GLY A 381 -24.52 -13.98 -0.06
N GLY A 382 -23.63 -14.41 0.83
CA GLY A 382 -23.94 -14.63 2.24
C GLY A 382 -24.32 -13.36 3.00
N GLU A 383 -23.83 -12.20 2.56
CA GLU A 383 -24.14 -10.87 3.06
C GLU A 383 -25.64 -10.55 3.07
N LEU A 384 -26.38 -11.05 2.09
CA LEU A 384 -27.84 -10.88 2.00
C LEU A 384 -28.60 -11.70 3.04
N MET A 385 -28.01 -12.77 3.55
CA MET A 385 -28.61 -13.61 4.58
C MET A 385 -28.47 -13.03 5.99
N GLY A 386 -27.40 -12.28 6.24
CA GLY A 386 -27.17 -11.56 7.49
C GLY A 386 -28.22 -10.47 7.76
N MET A 387 -28.68 -9.78 6.74
CA MET A 387 -29.70 -8.73 6.84
C MET A 387 -31.11 -9.26 7.19
N ARG A 388 -31.39 -10.54 6.95
CA ARG A 388 -32.70 -11.15 7.28
C ARG A 388 -32.87 -11.53 8.76
N LYS A 389 -31.79 -11.50 9.55
CA LYS A 389 -31.86 -11.80 11.00
C LYS A 389 -32.17 -10.57 11.87
N ILE A 390 -32.28 -9.39 11.30
CA ILE A 390 -32.50 -8.12 11.98
C ILE A 390 -33.95 -7.61 11.76
N SER A 391 -34.77 -8.30 11.00
CA SER A 391 -36.22 -8.08 10.87
C SER A 391 -36.99 -9.17 11.70
#